data_79b654481f3b03a636f0521a7aa16b4a
#
_entry.id   79b654481f3b03a636f0521a7aa16b4a
#
_cell.length_a   1.000
_cell.length_b   1.000
_cell.length_c   1.000
_cell.angle_alpha   90.00
_cell.angle_beta   90.00
_cell.angle_gamma   90.00
#
_symmetry.space_group_name_H-M   'P 1'
#
loop_
_entity.id
_entity.type
_entity.pdbx_description
1 polymer ?
#
loop_
_entity_poly.entity_id
_entity_poly.type
_entity_poly.pdbx_seq_one_letter_code
_entity_poly.pdbx_strand_id
1 'polypeptide(L)'
;MEINEYIKKLKNLNVIEEAIRDALEYSTSQESWDDCKRGDWMLWLIGKLSGEPESEKRKKLVLTACKCARLSLKYIAKGETRPLKAIETAEAWARGKGVNIQDVHTVADAAWVAAGDDSASAALWAAKSASVAALVAYVVTENDMSAHWASDAAWFAAEAVWIATKERILAKCAGIVRKDYPSVDDLFI
;
A
#
# COMPACT_ATOMS: atom_id res chain seq x y z
N MET A 1 -17.85 -14.08 3.96
CA MET A 1 -19.19 -13.75 3.39
C MET A 1 -19.35 -14.39 2.02
N GLU A 2 -20.59 -14.58 1.56
CA GLU A 2 -20.87 -15.08 0.22
C GLU A 2 -20.38 -14.10 -0.85
N ILE A 3 -19.95 -14.62 -2.00
CA ILE A 3 -19.31 -13.81 -3.04
C ILE A 3 -20.22 -12.68 -3.56
N ASN A 4 -21.51 -12.93 -3.75
CA ASN A 4 -22.41 -11.92 -4.27
C ASN A 4 -22.58 -10.72 -3.34
N GLU A 5 -22.56 -10.95 -2.02
CA GLU A 5 -22.57 -9.87 -1.03
C GLU A 5 -21.25 -9.10 -1.06
N TYR A 6 -20.14 -9.80 -1.17
CA TYR A 6 -18.82 -9.19 -1.30
C TYR A 6 -18.73 -8.29 -2.54
N ILE A 7 -19.14 -8.80 -3.71
CA ILE A 7 -19.18 -8.03 -4.96
C ILE A 7 -20.03 -6.78 -4.83
N LYS A 8 -21.18 -6.84 -4.15
CA LYS A 8 -22.01 -5.67 -3.89
C LYS A 8 -21.26 -4.62 -3.07
N LYS A 9 -20.52 -5.03 -2.03
CA LYS A 9 -19.69 -4.13 -1.22
C LYS A 9 -18.55 -3.52 -2.04
N LEU A 10 -17.86 -4.32 -2.87
CA LEU A 10 -16.80 -3.83 -3.77
C LEU A 10 -17.34 -2.76 -4.76
N LYS A 11 -18.49 -3.00 -5.37
CA LYS A 11 -19.14 -2.03 -6.28
C LYS A 11 -19.49 -0.72 -5.56
N ASN A 12 -20.00 -0.79 -4.33
CA ASN A 12 -20.30 0.41 -3.54
C ASN A 12 -19.04 1.23 -3.20
N LEU A 13 -17.88 0.60 -3.17
CA LEU A 13 -16.59 1.27 -2.97
C LEU A 13 -15.96 1.77 -4.28
N ASN A 14 -16.61 1.58 -5.43
CA ASN A 14 -16.09 1.90 -6.76
C ASN A 14 -14.77 1.16 -7.09
N VAL A 15 -14.67 -0.11 -6.69
CA VAL A 15 -13.54 -0.97 -7.06
C VAL A 15 -13.49 -1.14 -8.58
N ILE A 16 -12.30 -1.20 -9.16
CA ILE A 16 -12.12 -1.37 -10.60
C ILE A 16 -12.72 -2.69 -11.09
N GLU A 17 -13.28 -2.68 -12.31
CA GLU A 17 -13.97 -3.85 -12.87
C GLU A 17 -13.10 -5.10 -12.99
N GLU A 18 -11.79 -4.93 -13.21
CA GLU A 18 -10.85 -6.04 -13.30
C GLU A 18 -10.77 -6.82 -11.98
N ALA A 19 -10.70 -6.13 -10.84
CA ALA A 19 -10.69 -6.76 -9.53
C ALA A 19 -12.04 -7.42 -9.19
N ILE A 20 -13.15 -6.83 -9.67
CA ILE A 20 -14.48 -7.42 -9.51
C ILE A 20 -14.60 -8.72 -10.33
N ARG A 21 -14.10 -8.74 -11.57
CA ARG A 21 -14.09 -9.96 -12.41
C ARG A 21 -13.24 -11.05 -11.79
N ASP A 22 -12.07 -10.71 -11.29
CA ASP A 22 -11.21 -11.67 -10.59
C ASP A 22 -11.93 -12.29 -9.38
N ALA A 23 -12.58 -11.47 -8.56
CA ALA A 23 -13.32 -11.94 -7.40
C ALA A 23 -14.52 -12.86 -7.75
N LEU A 24 -15.15 -12.67 -8.90
CA LEU A 24 -16.28 -13.51 -9.36
C LEU A 24 -15.89 -14.96 -9.69
N GLU A 25 -14.61 -15.28 -9.82
CA GLU A 25 -14.12 -16.64 -10.06
C GLU A 25 -14.20 -17.53 -8.78
N TYR A 26 -14.53 -16.94 -7.63
CA TYR A 26 -14.55 -17.61 -6.33
C TYR A 26 -15.97 -17.73 -5.77
N SER A 27 -16.15 -18.63 -4.79
CA SER A 27 -17.45 -18.82 -4.13
C SER A 27 -17.62 -17.92 -2.92
N THR A 28 -16.54 -17.52 -2.27
CA THR A 28 -16.55 -16.68 -1.06
C THR A 28 -15.56 -15.54 -1.15
N SER A 29 -15.81 -14.48 -0.37
CA SER A 29 -14.88 -13.36 -0.19
C SER A 29 -13.51 -13.80 0.30
N GLN A 30 -13.47 -14.78 1.21
CA GLN A 30 -12.21 -15.27 1.78
C GLN A 30 -11.38 -16.05 0.75
N GLU A 31 -11.99 -16.91 -0.08
CA GLU A 31 -11.28 -17.59 -1.16
C GLU A 31 -10.67 -16.58 -2.14
N SER A 32 -11.43 -15.56 -2.57
CA SER A 32 -10.93 -14.47 -3.40
C SER A 32 -9.75 -13.73 -2.75
N TRP A 33 -9.84 -13.45 -1.45
CA TRP A 33 -8.77 -12.79 -0.70
C TRP A 33 -7.51 -13.65 -0.60
N ASP A 34 -7.67 -14.92 -0.32
CA ASP A 34 -6.55 -15.86 -0.09
C ASP A 34 -5.76 -16.15 -1.38
N ASP A 35 -6.42 -16.15 -2.54
CA ASP A 35 -5.76 -16.37 -3.82
C ASP A 35 -5.34 -15.08 -4.55
N CYS A 36 -5.80 -13.91 -4.11
CA CYS A 36 -5.45 -12.62 -4.72
C CYS A 36 -3.93 -12.42 -4.75
N LYS A 37 -3.37 -12.17 -5.94
CA LYS A 37 -1.94 -11.89 -6.16
C LYS A 37 -1.65 -10.40 -6.36
N ARG A 38 -2.67 -9.56 -6.30
CA ARG A 38 -2.62 -8.11 -6.50
C ARG A 38 -2.60 -7.39 -5.15
N GLY A 39 -1.41 -7.31 -4.55
CA GLY A 39 -1.21 -6.61 -3.28
C GLY A 39 -1.59 -5.13 -3.33
N ASP A 40 -1.50 -4.50 -4.50
CA ASP A 40 -1.99 -3.15 -4.76
C ASP A 40 -3.52 -3.04 -4.61
N TRP A 41 -4.29 -3.97 -5.19
CA TRP A 41 -5.74 -4.00 -5.03
C TRP A 41 -6.15 -4.22 -3.56
N MET A 42 -5.45 -5.14 -2.88
CA MET A 42 -5.70 -5.42 -1.47
C MET A 42 -5.44 -4.19 -0.59
N LEU A 43 -4.33 -3.48 -0.80
CA LEU A 43 -4.01 -2.25 -0.07
C LEU A 43 -5.00 -1.13 -0.39
N TRP A 44 -5.45 -1.01 -1.65
CA TRP A 44 -6.48 -0.06 -2.03
C TRP A 44 -7.79 -0.31 -1.25
N LEU A 45 -8.25 -1.56 -1.21
CA LEU A 45 -9.47 -1.93 -0.47
C LEU A 45 -9.34 -1.60 1.02
N ILE A 46 -8.23 -1.95 1.65
CA ILE A 46 -7.97 -1.63 3.06
C ILE A 46 -7.94 -0.12 3.27
N GLY A 47 -7.33 0.62 2.34
CA GLY A 47 -7.27 2.08 2.38
C GLY A 47 -8.64 2.72 2.40
N LYS A 48 -9.57 2.25 1.54
CA LYS A 48 -10.97 2.70 1.51
C LYS A 48 -11.71 2.46 2.85
N LEU A 49 -11.30 1.44 3.59
CA LEU A 49 -11.93 1.01 4.83
C LEU A 49 -11.13 1.37 6.09
N SER A 50 -10.03 2.11 5.95
CA SER A 50 -9.09 2.38 7.05
C SER A 50 -9.57 3.45 8.04
N GLY A 51 -10.61 4.19 7.70
CA GLY A 51 -11.19 5.21 8.58
C GLY A 51 -10.30 6.45 8.78
N GLU A 52 -10.46 7.10 9.92
CA GLU A 52 -9.78 8.36 10.26
C GLU A 52 -8.25 8.22 10.32
N PRO A 53 -7.50 9.32 10.09
CA PRO A 53 -6.04 9.31 10.02
C PRO A 53 -5.35 8.73 11.25
N GLU A 54 -5.83 9.07 12.45
CA GLU A 54 -5.25 8.62 13.72
C GLU A 54 -5.77 7.22 14.17
N SER A 55 -6.65 6.59 13.39
CA SER A 55 -7.23 5.30 13.75
C SER A 55 -6.19 4.17 13.75
N GLU A 56 -6.41 3.17 14.58
CA GLU A 56 -5.54 1.97 14.59
C GLU A 56 -5.60 1.22 13.26
N LYS A 57 -6.75 1.26 12.55
CA LYS A 57 -6.87 0.71 11.18
C LYS A 57 -5.92 1.43 10.21
N ARG A 58 -5.87 2.79 10.27
CA ARG A 58 -4.96 3.60 9.43
C ARG A 58 -3.49 3.34 9.78
N LYS A 59 -3.14 3.33 11.06
CA LYS A 59 -1.77 3.01 11.51
C LYS A 59 -1.31 1.64 11.03
N LYS A 60 -2.19 0.63 11.10
CA LYS A 60 -1.92 -0.71 10.60
C LYS A 60 -1.70 -0.72 9.08
N LEU A 61 -2.51 0.04 8.32
CA LEU A 61 -2.34 0.20 6.87
C LEU A 61 -0.97 0.81 6.53
N VAL A 62 -0.56 1.88 7.22
CA VAL A 62 0.77 2.50 7.04
C VAL A 62 1.89 1.48 7.23
N LEU A 63 1.84 0.70 8.31
CA LEU A 63 2.84 -0.34 8.57
C LEU A 63 2.89 -1.38 7.45
N THR A 64 1.73 -1.77 6.91
CA THR A 64 1.65 -2.75 5.83
C THR A 64 2.17 -2.18 4.51
N ALA A 65 1.82 -0.94 4.16
CA ALA A 65 2.34 -0.24 2.99
C ALA A 65 3.87 -0.06 3.07
N CYS A 66 4.39 0.31 4.24
CA CYS A 66 5.84 0.41 4.48
C CYS A 66 6.56 -0.95 4.27
N LYS A 67 5.98 -2.07 4.72
CA LYS A 67 6.54 -3.40 4.46
C LYS A 67 6.62 -3.72 2.96
N CYS A 68 5.62 -3.33 2.17
CA CYS A 68 5.63 -3.48 0.72
C CYS A 68 6.71 -2.60 0.09
N ALA A 69 6.81 -1.32 0.46
CA ALA A 69 7.82 -0.40 -0.04
C ALA A 69 9.26 -0.88 0.25
N ARG A 70 9.50 -1.53 1.38
CA ARG A 70 10.81 -2.10 1.74
C ARG A 70 11.31 -3.14 0.73
N LEU A 71 10.42 -3.79 -0.04
CA LEU A 71 10.82 -4.74 -1.09
C LEU A 71 11.64 -4.09 -2.22
N SER A 72 11.47 -2.78 -2.41
CA SER A 72 12.15 -2.00 -3.46
C SER A 72 13.42 -1.30 -2.99
N LEU A 73 13.69 -1.18 -1.68
CA LEU A 73 14.83 -0.41 -1.15
C LEU A 73 16.20 -0.87 -1.69
N LYS A 74 16.33 -2.13 -2.07
CA LYS A 74 17.58 -2.66 -2.67
C LYS A 74 17.93 -2.02 -4.02
N TYR A 75 17.01 -1.30 -4.64
CA TYR A 75 17.23 -0.59 -5.90
C TYR A 75 17.62 0.88 -5.70
N ILE A 76 17.57 1.38 -4.46
CA ILE A 76 18.01 2.73 -4.12
C ILE A 76 19.53 2.86 -4.34
N ALA A 77 19.95 4.00 -4.86
CA ALA A 77 21.36 4.28 -5.08
C ALA A 77 22.15 4.23 -3.75
N LYS A 78 23.39 3.73 -3.84
CA LYS A 78 24.26 3.65 -2.65
C LYS A 78 24.49 5.05 -2.06
N GLY A 79 24.18 5.20 -0.77
CA GLY A 79 24.33 6.46 -0.05
C GLY A 79 23.05 7.33 -0.02
N GLU A 80 22.04 7.02 -0.82
CA GLU A 80 20.75 7.69 -0.74
C GLU A 80 19.92 7.09 0.41
N THR A 81 19.64 7.90 1.44
CA THR A 81 18.97 7.45 2.66
C THR A 81 17.56 7.98 2.83
N ARG A 82 17.16 8.99 2.03
CA ARG A 82 15.83 9.64 2.18
C ARG A 82 14.65 8.67 2.06
N PRO A 83 14.63 7.70 1.13
CA PRO A 83 13.53 6.74 1.03
C PRO A 83 13.43 5.83 2.26
N LEU A 84 14.56 5.35 2.79
CA LEU A 84 14.55 4.56 4.03
C LEU A 84 14.05 5.39 5.20
N LYS A 85 14.52 6.64 5.34
CA LYS A 85 14.11 7.55 6.39
C LYS A 85 12.60 7.83 6.35
N ALA A 86 12.00 7.99 5.16
CA ALA A 86 10.56 8.16 5.01
C ALA A 86 9.79 6.97 5.58
N ILE A 87 10.18 5.75 5.22
CA ILE A 87 9.57 4.51 5.74
C ILE A 87 9.72 4.44 7.28
N GLU A 88 10.92 4.64 7.81
CA GLU A 88 11.18 4.53 9.25
C GLU A 88 10.42 5.57 10.06
N THR A 89 10.28 6.80 9.56
CA THR A 89 9.52 7.85 10.21
C THR A 89 8.03 7.54 10.21
N ALA A 90 7.47 7.07 9.10
CA ALA A 90 6.07 6.65 9.02
C ALA A 90 5.77 5.45 9.95
N GLU A 91 6.66 4.46 9.99
CA GLU A 91 6.55 3.35 10.92
C GLU A 91 6.65 3.79 12.40
N ALA A 92 7.50 4.77 12.71
CA ALA A 92 7.62 5.31 14.07
C ALA A 92 6.34 6.05 14.48
N TRP A 93 5.77 6.85 13.57
CA TRP A 93 4.47 7.48 13.79
C TRP A 93 3.37 6.44 14.05
N ALA A 94 3.25 5.45 13.18
CA ALA A 94 2.23 4.41 13.29
C ALA A 94 2.35 3.57 14.58
N ARG A 95 3.55 3.49 15.16
CA ARG A 95 3.81 2.81 16.44
C ARG A 95 3.72 3.75 17.66
N GLY A 96 3.31 5.01 17.48
CA GLY A 96 3.20 5.98 18.58
C GLY A 96 4.52 6.38 19.23
N LYS A 97 5.63 6.40 18.47
CA LYS A 97 6.97 6.71 18.98
C LYS A 97 7.29 8.21 19.03
N GLY A 98 6.30 9.06 19.27
CA GLY A 98 6.49 10.51 19.44
C GLY A 98 6.84 11.28 18.16
N VAL A 99 6.64 10.68 17.00
CA VAL A 99 6.77 11.34 15.68
C VAL A 99 5.44 12.01 15.36
N ASN A 100 5.46 13.28 14.96
CA ASN A 100 4.27 13.98 14.51
C ASN A 100 4.02 13.75 13.02
N ILE A 101 2.80 14.02 12.58
CA ILE A 101 2.38 13.77 11.19
C ILE A 101 3.09 14.70 10.19
N GLN A 102 3.46 15.91 10.61
CA GLN A 102 4.19 16.85 9.75
C GLN A 102 5.62 16.38 9.47
N ASP A 103 6.26 15.71 10.44
CA ASP A 103 7.58 15.10 10.23
C ASP A 103 7.49 13.99 9.17
N VAL A 104 6.42 13.18 9.20
CA VAL A 104 6.17 12.14 8.18
C VAL A 104 6.02 12.75 6.80
N HIS A 105 5.23 13.83 6.65
CA HIS A 105 5.07 14.53 5.39
C HIS A 105 6.41 15.06 4.86
N THR A 106 7.17 15.74 5.70
CA THR A 106 8.47 16.33 5.32
C THR A 106 9.44 15.28 4.76
N VAL A 107 9.54 14.12 5.40
CA VAL A 107 10.44 13.05 4.91
C VAL A 107 9.89 12.33 3.69
N ALA A 108 8.57 12.27 3.53
CA ALA A 108 7.93 11.73 2.34
C ALA A 108 8.23 12.60 1.11
N ASP A 109 8.13 13.92 1.23
CA ASP A 109 8.50 14.88 0.19
C ASP A 109 9.99 14.76 -0.18
N ALA A 110 10.85 14.66 0.83
CA ALA A 110 12.29 14.46 0.59
C ALA A 110 12.58 13.15 -0.15
N ALA A 111 11.84 12.07 0.14
CA ALA A 111 11.97 10.80 -0.58
C ALA A 111 11.45 10.91 -2.02
N TRP A 112 10.37 11.67 -2.25
CA TRP A 112 9.86 11.94 -3.59
C TRP A 112 10.87 12.71 -4.44
N VAL A 113 11.48 13.76 -3.88
CA VAL A 113 12.55 14.54 -4.54
C VAL A 113 13.78 13.66 -4.83
N ALA A 114 14.07 12.66 -3.97
CA ALA A 114 15.15 11.71 -4.20
C ALA A 114 14.95 10.85 -5.46
N ALA A 115 13.71 10.73 -5.93
CA ALA A 115 13.41 9.97 -7.14
C ALA A 115 14.04 10.58 -8.40
N GLY A 116 14.19 11.93 -8.45
CA GLY A 116 14.66 12.61 -9.65
C GLY A 116 13.71 12.47 -10.84
N ASP A 117 14.19 12.79 -12.04
CA ASP A 117 13.37 12.84 -13.26
C ASP A 117 13.60 11.67 -14.23
N ASP A 118 14.52 10.75 -13.92
CA ASP A 118 14.82 9.60 -14.80
C ASP A 118 13.77 8.51 -14.66
N SER A 119 12.73 8.60 -15.49
CA SER A 119 11.57 7.69 -15.49
C SER A 119 11.91 6.21 -15.79
N ALA A 120 13.11 5.91 -16.28
CA ALA A 120 13.57 4.55 -16.54
C ALA A 120 14.32 3.94 -15.34
N SER A 121 14.54 4.71 -14.28
CA SER A 121 15.35 4.27 -13.13
C SER A 121 14.55 3.46 -12.12
N ALA A 122 15.04 2.26 -11.78
CA ALA A 122 14.53 1.47 -10.68
C ALA A 122 14.61 2.23 -9.33
N ALA A 123 15.62 3.09 -9.17
CA ALA A 123 15.79 3.92 -7.98
C ALA A 123 14.67 4.96 -7.84
N LEU A 124 14.21 5.56 -8.95
CA LEU A 124 13.05 6.46 -8.96
C LEU A 124 11.81 5.78 -8.40
N TRP A 125 11.46 4.62 -8.93
CA TRP A 125 10.26 3.91 -8.48
C TRP A 125 10.37 3.43 -7.04
N ALA A 126 11.56 3.02 -6.60
CA ALA A 126 11.79 2.64 -5.21
C ALA A 126 11.65 3.84 -4.25
N ALA A 127 12.14 5.01 -4.63
CA ALA A 127 11.99 6.25 -3.86
C ALA A 127 10.52 6.71 -3.79
N LYS A 128 9.81 6.67 -4.92
CA LYS A 128 8.36 6.96 -4.96
C LYS A 128 7.57 6.00 -4.09
N SER A 129 7.87 4.70 -4.14
CA SER A 129 7.21 3.71 -3.28
C SER A 129 7.35 4.04 -1.79
N ALA A 130 8.55 4.44 -1.37
CA ALA A 130 8.81 4.82 0.03
C ALA A 130 8.06 6.11 0.43
N SER A 131 8.03 7.11 -0.46
CA SER A 131 7.32 8.36 -0.25
C SER A 131 5.82 8.13 -0.06
N VAL A 132 5.18 7.46 -1.03
CA VAL A 132 3.72 7.25 -0.97
C VAL A 132 3.31 6.35 0.20
N ALA A 133 4.13 5.36 0.58
CA ALA A 133 3.89 4.56 1.78
C ALA A 133 3.87 5.41 3.06
N ALA A 134 4.72 6.43 3.14
CA ALA A 134 4.71 7.40 4.23
C ALA A 134 3.50 8.34 4.15
N LEU A 135 3.15 8.82 2.96
CA LEU A 135 2.01 9.72 2.74
C LEU A 135 0.65 9.10 3.10
N VAL A 136 0.52 7.78 3.14
CA VAL A 136 -0.69 7.11 3.66
C VAL A 136 -1.05 7.59 5.08
N ALA A 137 -0.06 7.94 5.88
CA ALA A 137 -0.26 8.49 7.22
C ALA A 137 -0.88 9.91 7.18
N TYR A 138 -0.46 10.73 6.21
CA TYR A 138 -0.76 12.18 6.18
C TYR A 138 -2.16 12.53 5.70
N VAL A 139 -2.85 11.66 4.95
CA VAL A 139 -4.16 12.01 4.37
C VAL A 139 -5.21 12.24 5.46
N VAL A 140 -5.56 13.50 5.66
CA VAL A 140 -6.46 13.97 6.71
C VAL A 140 -7.93 13.94 6.28
N THR A 141 -8.23 14.02 4.99
CA THR A 141 -9.57 14.41 4.53
C THR A 141 -10.33 13.40 3.70
N GLU A 142 -9.67 12.40 3.08
CA GLU A 142 -10.36 11.49 2.16
C GLU A 142 -9.79 10.07 2.17
N ASN A 143 -10.63 9.09 2.45
CA ASN A 143 -10.27 7.67 2.35
C ASN A 143 -9.81 7.27 0.94
N ASP A 144 -10.26 7.98 -0.10
CA ASP A 144 -9.85 7.73 -1.48
C ASP A 144 -8.36 7.98 -1.70
N MET A 145 -7.84 9.11 -1.20
CA MET A 145 -6.40 9.42 -1.32
C MET A 145 -5.53 8.40 -0.58
N SER A 146 -5.93 7.98 0.63
CA SER A 146 -5.17 6.98 1.37
C SER A 146 -5.18 5.62 0.70
N ALA A 147 -6.29 5.27 0.06
CA ALA A 147 -6.41 4.04 -0.71
C ALA A 147 -5.47 4.05 -1.94
N HIS A 148 -5.44 5.15 -2.69
CA HIS A 148 -4.52 5.29 -3.82
C HIS A 148 -3.06 5.21 -3.39
N TRP A 149 -2.65 5.98 -2.38
CA TRP A 149 -1.26 5.95 -1.93
C TRP A 149 -0.83 4.60 -1.34
N ALA A 150 -1.73 3.90 -0.64
CA ALA A 150 -1.44 2.56 -0.16
C ALA A 150 -1.27 1.55 -1.31
N SER A 151 -2.12 1.64 -2.33
CA SER A 151 -2.00 0.86 -3.57
C SER A 151 -0.70 1.19 -4.31
N ASP A 152 -0.42 2.48 -4.50
CA ASP A 152 0.78 2.96 -5.19
C ASP A 152 2.07 2.51 -4.50
N ALA A 153 2.08 2.35 -3.18
CA ALA A 153 3.25 1.82 -2.48
C ALA A 153 3.63 0.42 -2.98
N ALA A 154 2.66 -0.46 -3.20
CA ALA A 154 2.90 -1.77 -3.76
C ALA A 154 3.19 -1.71 -5.27
N TRP A 155 2.46 -0.88 -6.01
CA TRP A 155 2.65 -0.72 -7.44
C TRP A 155 4.05 -0.18 -7.76
N PHE A 156 4.50 0.91 -7.14
CA PHE A 156 5.83 1.47 -7.36
C PHE A 156 6.95 0.53 -6.87
N ALA A 157 6.72 -0.26 -5.80
CA ALA A 157 7.67 -1.30 -5.42
C ALA A 157 7.80 -2.37 -6.50
N ALA A 158 6.73 -2.66 -7.23
CA ALA A 158 6.73 -3.59 -8.34
C ALA A 158 7.35 -2.97 -9.60
N GLU A 159 7.14 -1.68 -9.88
CA GLU A 159 7.78 -0.95 -10.98
C GLU A 159 9.30 -0.84 -10.81
N ALA A 160 9.82 -0.76 -9.58
CA ALA A 160 11.27 -0.79 -9.32
C ALA A 160 11.95 -2.09 -9.79
N VAL A 161 11.16 -3.11 -10.11
CA VAL A 161 11.64 -4.40 -10.57
C VAL A 161 11.18 -4.60 -12.01
N TRP A 162 12.10 -4.71 -12.96
CA TRP A 162 11.83 -4.86 -14.38
C TRP A 162 10.63 -5.78 -14.69
N ILE A 163 9.89 -5.51 -15.77
CA ILE A 163 8.60 -6.07 -16.19
C ILE A 163 8.40 -7.58 -15.88
N ALA A 164 9.41 -8.42 -16.05
CA ALA A 164 9.33 -9.87 -15.83
C ALA A 164 9.15 -10.31 -14.36
N THR A 165 9.28 -9.39 -13.40
CA THR A 165 9.19 -9.69 -11.97
C THR A 165 8.12 -8.87 -11.24
N LYS A 166 7.43 -7.98 -11.94
CA LYS A 166 6.38 -7.11 -11.39
C LYS A 166 5.30 -7.90 -10.66
N GLU A 167 4.72 -8.90 -11.34
CA GLU A 167 3.69 -9.79 -10.77
C GLU A 167 4.18 -10.50 -9.51
N ARG A 168 5.45 -10.90 -9.48
CA ARG A 168 6.04 -11.55 -8.30
C ARG A 168 6.15 -10.60 -7.11
N ILE A 169 6.39 -9.32 -7.33
CA ILE A 169 6.42 -8.33 -6.24
C ILE A 169 5.00 -8.03 -5.75
N LEU A 170 4.04 -7.87 -6.65
CA LEU A 170 2.63 -7.70 -6.28
C LEU A 170 2.13 -8.91 -5.46
N ALA A 171 2.46 -10.13 -5.86
CA ALA A 171 2.13 -11.34 -5.11
C ALA A 171 2.83 -11.38 -3.73
N LYS A 172 4.05 -10.87 -3.60
CA LYS A 172 4.71 -10.72 -2.29
C LYS A 172 4.01 -9.68 -1.42
N CYS A 173 3.60 -8.54 -2.00
CA CYS A 173 2.80 -7.55 -1.29
C CYS A 173 1.47 -8.16 -0.82
N ALA A 174 0.77 -8.93 -1.66
CA ALA A 174 -0.43 -9.66 -1.28
C ALA A 174 -0.18 -10.62 -0.11
N GLY A 175 0.94 -11.34 -0.13
CA GLY A 175 1.37 -12.19 0.99
C GLY A 175 1.66 -11.41 2.29
N ILE A 176 2.18 -10.19 2.20
CA ILE A 176 2.37 -9.28 3.34
C ILE A 176 1.01 -8.84 3.88
N VAL A 177 0.11 -8.41 2.98
CA VAL A 177 -1.24 -7.98 3.35
C VAL A 177 -1.98 -9.09 4.08
N ARG A 178 -2.01 -10.32 3.56
CA ARG A 178 -2.69 -11.45 4.22
C ARG A 178 -2.14 -11.77 5.61
N LYS A 179 -0.86 -11.57 5.88
CA LYS A 179 -0.30 -11.74 7.23
C LYS A 179 -0.84 -10.70 8.21
N ASP A 180 -1.02 -9.47 7.76
CA ASP A 180 -1.53 -8.39 8.60
C ASP A 180 -3.07 -8.38 8.64
N TYR A 181 -3.73 -8.84 7.58
CA TYR A 181 -5.19 -8.88 7.40
C TYR A 181 -5.63 -10.27 6.90
N PRO A 182 -5.67 -11.27 7.80
CA PRO A 182 -5.95 -12.65 7.42
C PRO A 182 -7.39 -12.89 6.97
N SER A 183 -8.34 -12.07 7.42
CA SER A 183 -9.76 -12.17 7.06
C SER A 183 -10.19 -10.89 6.34
N VAL A 184 -10.75 -11.04 5.14
CA VAL A 184 -11.31 -9.91 4.38
C VAL A 184 -12.63 -9.45 4.99
N ASP A 185 -13.38 -10.33 5.63
CA ASP A 185 -14.66 -10.01 6.22
C ASP A 185 -14.52 -9.02 7.40
N ASP A 186 -13.40 -9.09 8.13
CA ASP A 186 -13.10 -8.18 9.24
C ASP A 186 -12.85 -6.73 8.79
N LEU A 187 -12.59 -6.51 7.50
CA LEU A 187 -12.43 -5.17 6.95
C LEU A 187 -13.75 -4.39 6.90
N PHE A 188 -14.88 -5.12 6.84
CA PHE A 188 -16.22 -4.54 6.67
C PHE A 188 -17.00 -4.40 7.98
N ILE A 189 -16.35 -4.63 9.12
CA ILE A 189 -16.85 -4.42 10.47
C ILE A 189 -16.34 -3.07 10.99
#